data_73d02e74cf47b2ae6cca0e3c43bb0869
#
_entry.id   73d02e74cf47b2ae6cca0e3c43bb0869
#
_cell.length_a   1.000
_cell.length_b   1.000
_cell.length_c   1.000
_cell.angle_alpha   90.00
_cell.angle_beta   90.00
_cell.angle_gamma   90.00
#
_symmetry.space_group_name_H-M   'P 1'
#
loop_
_entity.id
_entity.type
_entity.pdbx_description
1 polymer ?
#
loop_
_entity_poly.entity_id
_entity_poly.type
_entity_poly.pdbx_seq_one_letter_code
_entity_poly.pdbx_strand_id
1 'polypeptide(L)'
;MRSLTPRRTAAPLAVLLGLGVAVAVAPPATAQLMDILTAPKTLVDRAIEARKTADIVEDNRIVIDVNKVMANLGTIKASTEIYEQHLLITGIFDDRASYDKFESGVKKVKGVKKLYWHAVYMPKADQERRKAELIDWKDTLVTEAKVRGNLIKTRGISDVNFKTVSDAFGTIYVLGRARSQEEIKKVLSVISRTPGVKKVVNYGYVKP
;
A
#
# COMPACT_ATOMS: atom_id res chain seq x y z
N MET A 1 42.66 -69.84 -41.59
CA MET A 1 42.96 -68.60 -40.88
C MET A 1 41.78 -67.67 -41.12
N ARG A 2 40.87 -67.52 -40.15
CA ARG A 2 39.69 -66.68 -40.25
C ARG A 2 39.84 -65.59 -39.20
N SER A 3 39.92 -64.32 -39.64
CA SER A 3 39.95 -63.16 -38.82
C SER A 3 38.52 -62.77 -38.32
N LEU A 4 38.36 -62.71 -37.02
CA LEU A 4 37.14 -62.28 -36.39
C LEU A 4 37.26 -60.77 -36.00
N THR A 5 36.49 -59.91 -36.66
CA THR A 5 36.32 -58.54 -36.32
C THR A 5 35.34 -58.40 -35.16
N PRO A 6 35.58 -57.58 -34.10
CA PRO A 6 34.63 -57.36 -33.05
C PRO A 6 33.59 -56.30 -33.47
N ARG A 7 32.34 -56.67 -33.33
CA ARG A 7 31.19 -55.79 -33.45
C ARG A 7 31.17 -54.70 -32.30
N ARG A 8 31.24 -53.48 -32.69
CA ARG A 8 30.94 -52.33 -31.76
C ARG A 8 29.44 -52.27 -31.50
N THR A 9 29.02 -52.55 -30.30
CA THR A 9 27.67 -52.27 -29.82
C THR A 9 27.59 -50.82 -29.42
N ALA A 10 26.78 -50.03 -30.12
CA ALA A 10 26.44 -48.68 -29.73
C ALA A 10 25.42 -48.72 -28.58
N ALA A 11 25.77 -48.15 -27.45
CA ALA A 11 24.84 -47.92 -26.34
C ALA A 11 23.95 -46.72 -26.67
N PRO A 12 22.65 -46.76 -26.38
CA PRO A 12 21.80 -45.61 -26.55
C PRO A 12 22.06 -44.58 -25.44
N LEU A 13 22.30 -43.35 -25.86
CA LEU A 13 22.41 -42.16 -24.99
C LEU A 13 21.03 -41.86 -24.41
N ALA A 14 20.80 -42.19 -23.14
CA ALA A 14 19.62 -41.80 -22.41
C ALA A 14 19.70 -40.30 -22.11
N VAL A 15 18.93 -39.49 -22.83
CA VAL A 15 18.69 -38.07 -22.50
C VAL A 15 17.75 -38.04 -21.32
N LEU A 16 18.27 -37.78 -20.11
CA LEU A 16 17.52 -37.45 -18.94
C LEU A 16 16.99 -36.00 -19.10
N LEU A 17 15.77 -35.88 -19.57
CA LEU A 17 14.99 -34.66 -19.46
C LEU A 17 14.69 -34.42 -17.97
N GLY A 18 15.51 -33.62 -17.32
CA GLY A 18 15.21 -33.07 -15.98
C GLY A 18 14.01 -32.16 -16.10
N LEU A 19 12.83 -32.63 -15.66
CA LEU A 19 11.71 -31.78 -15.34
C LEU A 19 12.11 -30.93 -14.12
N GLY A 20 12.62 -29.72 -14.37
CA GLY A 20 12.74 -28.69 -13.38
C GLY A 20 11.34 -28.28 -12.98
N VAL A 21 10.84 -28.74 -11.82
CA VAL A 21 9.68 -28.19 -11.18
C VAL A 21 10.08 -26.79 -10.70
N ALA A 22 9.75 -25.77 -11.50
CA ALA A 22 9.80 -24.40 -11.04
C ALA A 22 8.74 -24.26 -9.93
N VAL A 23 9.18 -24.33 -8.68
CA VAL A 23 8.37 -23.94 -7.54
C VAL A 23 8.19 -22.43 -7.68
N ALA A 24 7.07 -22.02 -8.26
CA ALA A 24 6.64 -20.62 -8.22
C ALA A 24 6.36 -20.27 -6.76
N VAL A 25 7.34 -19.64 -6.12
CA VAL A 25 7.14 -19.03 -4.81
C VAL A 25 6.15 -17.89 -5.04
N ALA A 26 4.90 -18.09 -4.67
CA ALA A 26 3.90 -17.02 -4.69
C ALA A 26 4.42 -15.88 -3.81
N PRO A 27 4.38 -14.63 -4.27
CA PRO A 27 4.78 -13.51 -3.44
C PRO A 27 3.91 -13.46 -2.18
N PRO A 28 4.44 -13.04 -1.04
CA PRO A 28 3.67 -12.95 0.19
C PRO A 28 2.42 -12.09 -0.04
N ALA A 29 1.31 -12.46 0.59
CA ALA A 29 0.01 -11.78 0.40
C ALA A 29 0.07 -10.26 0.59
N THR A 30 1.02 -9.78 1.41
CA THR A 30 1.32 -8.36 1.59
C THR A 30 1.89 -7.69 0.35
N ALA A 31 2.75 -8.36 -0.43
CA ALA A 31 3.28 -7.84 -1.68
C ALA A 31 2.16 -7.72 -2.74
N GLN A 32 1.28 -8.72 -2.83
CA GLN A 32 0.13 -8.66 -3.75
C GLN A 32 -0.86 -7.55 -3.37
N LEU A 33 -1.09 -7.30 -2.06
CA LEU A 33 -1.92 -6.19 -1.60
C LEU A 33 -1.29 -4.83 -1.93
N MET A 34 0.02 -4.69 -1.79
CA MET A 34 0.74 -3.47 -2.17
C MET A 34 0.69 -3.23 -3.67
N ASP A 35 0.80 -4.27 -4.49
CA ASP A 35 0.66 -4.17 -5.96
C ASP A 35 -0.73 -3.69 -6.36
N ILE A 36 -1.80 -4.16 -5.70
CA ILE A 36 -3.17 -3.69 -5.95
C ILE A 36 -3.32 -2.22 -5.55
N LEU A 37 -2.71 -1.80 -4.44
CA LEU A 37 -2.76 -0.42 -3.96
C LEU A 37 -1.95 0.55 -4.83
N THR A 38 -0.89 0.04 -5.50
CA THR A 38 0.03 0.84 -6.32
C THR A 38 -0.09 0.60 -7.83
N ALA A 39 -1.03 -0.25 -8.28
CA ALA A 39 -1.22 -0.60 -9.69
C ALA A 39 -1.24 0.65 -10.60
N PRO A 40 -0.58 0.59 -11.76
CA PRO A 40 -0.56 1.70 -12.69
C PRO A 40 -1.98 2.08 -13.10
N LYS A 41 -2.26 3.39 -13.12
CA LYS A 41 -3.57 3.91 -13.51
C LYS A 41 -3.84 3.63 -14.98
N THR A 42 -5.02 3.12 -15.27
CA THR A 42 -5.48 2.94 -16.64
C THR A 42 -5.61 4.29 -17.36
N LEU A 43 -5.74 4.27 -18.69
CA LEU A 43 -6.00 5.50 -19.46
C LEU A 43 -7.31 6.17 -19.03
N VAL A 44 -8.32 5.38 -18.63
CA VAL A 44 -9.60 5.90 -18.11
C VAL A 44 -9.38 6.60 -16.78
N ASP A 45 -8.66 5.96 -15.85
CA ASP A 45 -8.31 6.57 -14.55
C ASP A 45 -7.56 7.87 -14.76
N ARG A 46 -6.64 7.90 -15.73
CA ARG A 46 -5.89 9.11 -16.04
C ARG A 46 -6.78 10.23 -16.59
N ALA A 47 -7.79 9.92 -17.38
CA ALA A 47 -8.73 10.89 -17.92
C ALA A 47 -9.62 11.55 -16.84
N ILE A 48 -9.92 10.82 -15.74
CA ILE A 48 -10.75 11.33 -14.64
C ILE A 48 -9.92 11.81 -13.44
N GLU A 49 -8.59 11.66 -13.47
CA GLU A 49 -7.66 12.15 -12.45
C GLU A 49 -7.69 13.68 -12.41
N ALA A 50 -8.04 14.22 -11.26
CA ALA A 50 -8.21 15.67 -11.08
C ALA A 50 -6.87 16.41 -10.90
N ARG A 51 -5.77 15.71 -10.52
CA ARG A 51 -4.45 16.29 -10.35
C ARG A 51 -3.79 16.60 -11.69
N LYS A 52 -3.01 17.66 -11.74
CA LYS A 52 -2.09 17.94 -12.86
C LYS A 52 -0.96 16.90 -12.88
N THR A 53 -0.37 16.67 -14.05
CA THR A 53 0.78 15.75 -14.19
C THR A 53 1.94 16.15 -13.28
N ALA A 54 2.22 17.45 -13.16
CA ALA A 54 3.28 17.96 -12.29
C ALA A 54 3.03 17.61 -10.80
N ASP A 55 1.78 17.70 -10.33
CA ASP A 55 1.43 17.32 -8.95
C ASP A 55 1.64 15.82 -8.72
N ILE A 56 1.31 14.98 -9.69
CA ILE A 56 1.52 13.52 -9.59
C ILE A 56 3.03 13.19 -9.55
N VAL A 57 3.83 13.85 -10.38
CA VAL A 57 5.29 13.67 -10.38
C VAL A 57 5.88 14.06 -9.03
N GLU A 58 5.46 15.21 -8.49
CA GLU A 58 5.94 15.68 -7.18
C GLU A 58 5.45 14.77 -6.04
N ASP A 59 4.19 14.34 -6.05
CA ASP A 59 3.66 13.37 -5.09
C ASP A 59 4.49 12.07 -5.09
N ASN A 60 4.81 11.54 -6.27
CA ASN A 60 5.62 10.33 -6.41
C ASN A 60 7.04 10.54 -5.87
N ARG A 61 7.67 11.69 -6.13
CA ARG A 61 8.98 12.04 -5.61
C ARG A 61 8.98 12.05 -4.07
N ILE A 62 7.97 12.69 -3.47
CA ILE A 62 7.81 12.74 -2.01
C ILE A 62 7.66 11.32 -1.43
N VAL A 63 6.81 10.46 -2.05
CA VAL A 63 6.64 9.06 -1.61
C VAL A 63 7.95 8.30 -1.65
N ILE A 64 8.74 8.46 -2.73
CA ILE A 64 10.06 7.83 -2.83
C ILE A 64 10.97 8.27 -1.68
N ASP A 65 11.00 9.56 -1.36
CA ASP A 65 11.85 10.07 -0.29
C ASP A 65 11.37 9.61 1.09
N VAL A 66 10.06 9.53 1.35
CA VAL A 66 9.51 8.93 2.57
C VAL A 66 9.86 7.44 2.66
N ASN A 67 9.75 6.70 1.56
CA ASN A 67 10.09 5.28 1.51
C ASN A 67 11.58 5.03 1.79
N LYS A 68 12.48 5.93 1.38
CA LYS A 68 13.91 5.87 1.77
C LYS A 68 14.08 6.03 3.29
N VAL A 69 13.32 6.94 3.91
CA VAL A 69 13.33 7.08 5.38
C VAL A 69 12.86 5.79 6.04
N MET A 70 11.76 5.18 5.54
CA MET A 70 11.23 3.92 6.04
C MET A 70 12.24 2.77 5.88
N ALA A 71 12.86 2.63 4.72
CA ALA A 71 13.83 1.57 4.43
C ALA A 71 15.04 1.60 5.39
N ASN A 72 15.47 2.78 5.81
CA ASN A 72 16.58 2.95 6.76
C ASN A 72 16.23 2.53 8.20
N LEU A 73 14.97 2.21 8.49
CA LEU A 73 14.49 1.79 9.82
C LEU A 73 14.23 0.28 9.90
N GLY A 74 14.39 -0.44 8.80
CA GLY A 74 14.04 -1.85 8.70
C GLY A 74 12.53 -2.08 8.62
N THR A 75 12.04 -3.15 9.24
CA THR A 75 10.61 -3.48 9.20
C THR A 75 9.82 -2.59 10.17
N ILE A 76 8.98 -1.73 9.64
CA ILE A 76 8.08 -0.88 10.41
C ILE A 76 6.62 -1.07 9.95
N LYS A 77 5.69 -0.85 10.88
CA LYS A 77 4.25 -0.89 10.61
C LYS A 77 3.74 0.54 10.40
N ALA A 78 4.02 1.09 9.22
CA ALA A 78 3.60 2.42 8.85
C ALA A 78 3.11 2.45 7.39
N SER A 79 2.14 3.31 7.11
CA SER A 79 1.60 3.56 5.79
C SER A 79 1.73 5.03 5.43
N THR A 80 1.88 5.28 4.13
CA THR A 80 2.03 6.61 3.54
C THR A 80 1.02 6.79 2.42
N GLU A 81 0.26 7.86 2.48
CA GLU A 81 -0.57 8.30 1.36
C GLU A 81 -0.33 9.79 1.07
N ILE A 82 -0.48 10.17 -0.19
CA ILE A 82 -0.27 11.55 -0.62
C ILE A 82 -1.26 11.97 -1.70
N TYR A 83 -1.70 13.22 -1.65
CA TYR A 83 -2.53 13.82 -2.67
C TYR A 83 -2.28 15.33 -2.72
N GLU A 84 -1.84 15.85 -3.87
CA GLU A 84 -1.47 17.27 -4.09
C GLU A 84 -0.51 17.81 -3.01
N GLN A 85 0.53 17.03 -2.68
CA GLN A 85 1.57 17.28 -1.68
C GLN A 85 1.05 17.37 -0.23
N HIS A 86 -0.19 16.94 0.02
CA HIS A 86 -0.68 16.66 1.35
C HIS A 86 -0.33 15.23 1.72
N LEU A 87 0.61 15.09 2.64
CA LEU A 87 1.18 13.81 3.07
C LEU A 87 0.46 13.32 4.32
N LEU A 88 0.01 12.09 4.30
CA LEU A 88 -0.65 11.42 5.42
C LEU A 88 0.18 10.20 5.83
N ILE A 89 0.52 10.13 7.11
CA ILE A 89 1.28 9.04 7.71
C ILE A 89 0.45 8.40 8.81
N THR A 90 0.29 7.08 8.77
CA THR A 90 -0.22 6.28 9.88
C THR A 90 0.83 5.25 10.28
N GLY A 91 0.71 4.68 11.47
CA GLY A 91 1.59 3.61 11.90
C GLY A 91 1.62 3.44 13.41
N ILE A 92 2.21 2.32 13.84
CA ILE A 92 2.45 2.03 15.25
C ILE A 92 3.89 1.56 15.42
N PHE A 93 4.61 2.18 16.33
CA PHE A 93 6.01 1.91 16.62
C PHE A 93 6.16 1.43 18.06
N ASP A 94 6.84 0.33 18.26
CA ASP A 94 7.16 -0.21 19.58
C ASP A 94 8.53 0.25 20.12
N ASP A 95 9.39 0.76 19.23
CA ASP A 95 10.69 1.35 19.55
C ASP A 95 10.67 2.88 19.40
N ARG A 96 11.03 3.56 20.49
CA ARG A 96 11.04 5.02 20.54
C ARG A 96 12.06 5.64 19.58
N ALA A 97 13.24 5.04 19.47
CA ALA A 97 14.29 5.58 18.61
C ALA A 97 13.89 5.50 17.13
N SER A 98 13.23 4.41 16.70
CA SER A 98 12.69 4.24 15.36
C SER A 98 11.58 5.26 15.08
N TYR A 99 10.66 5.48 16.04
CA TYR A 99 9.62 6.49 15.92
C TYR A 99 10.21 7.89 15.70
N ASP A 100 11.15 8.31 16.58
CA ASP A 100 11.75 9.64 16.52
C ASP A 100 12.57 9.85 15.22
N LYS A 101 13.30 8.81 14.78
CA LYS A 101 14.02 8.83 13.50
C LYS A 101 13.05 8.95 12.32
N PHE A 102 11.95 8.21 12.34
CA PHE A 102 10.94 8.27 11.28
C PHE A 102 10.31 9.66 11.23
N GLU A 103 9.83 10.17 12.34
CA GLU A 103 9.22 11.50 12.42
C GLU A 103 10.15 12.59 11.93
N SER A 104 11.40 12.61 12.45
CA SER A 104 12.40 13.60 12.05
C SER A 104 12.81 13.47 10.59
N GLY A 105 12.88 12.26 10.06
CA GLY A 105 13.19 12.00 8.66
C GLY A 105 12.08 12.47 7.73
N VAL A 106 10.82 12.14 8.03
CA VAL A 106 9.66 12.56 7.23
C VAL A 106 9.51 14.09 7.23
N LYS A 107 9.68 14.75 8.37
CA LYS A 107 9.62 16.21 8.49
C LYS A 107 10.68 16.94 7.66
N LYS A 108 11.75 16.28 7.25
CA LYS A 108 12.81 16.84 6.38
C LYS A 108 12.53 16.64 4.89
N VAL A 109 11.52 15.85 4.52
CA VAL A 109 11.16 15.62 3.12
C VAL A 109 10.64 16.93 2.52
N LYS A 110 11.30 17.38 1.44
CA LYS A 110 10.93 18.64 0.76
C LYS A 110 9.66 18.47 -0.06
N GLY A 111 8.97 19.56 -0.34
CA GLY A 111 7.78 19.59 -1.21
C GLY A 111 6.48 19.25 -0.52
N VAL A 112 6.49 18.77 0.72
CA VAL A 112 5.28 18.51 1.50
C VAL A 112 4.64 19.84 1.88
N LYS A 113 3.41 20.10 1.39
CA LYS A 113 2.62 21.29 1.72
C LYS A 113 1.93 21.16 3.07
N LYS A 114 1.45 19.95 3.38
CA LYS A 114 0.79 19.63 4.63
C LYS A 114 1.08 18.21 5.06
N LEU A 115 1.43 18.04 6.31
CA LEU A 115 1.66 16.74 6.94
C LEU A 115 0.52 16.43 7.92
N TYR A 116 -0.18 15.33 7.69
CA TYR A 116 -1.11 14.71 8.63
C TYR A 116 -0.42 13.54 9.30
N TRP A 117 0.01 13.74 10.55
CA TRP A 117 0.80 12.76 11.29
C TRP A 117 -0.09 11.98 12.26
N HIS A 118 -0.30 10.69 11.98
CA HIS A 118 -1.07 9.74 12.78
C HIS A 118 -0.27 8.50 13.17
N ALA A 119 1.05 8.52 12.96
CA ALA A 119 1.91 7.50 13.54
C ALA A 119 1.98 7.71 15.07
N VAL A 120 1.96 6.60 15.80
CA VAL A 120 2.01 6.60 17.26
C VAL A 120 3.16 5.74 17.77
N TYR A 121 3.80 6.21 18.86
CA TYR A 121 4.69 5.38 19.65
C TYR A 121 3.87 4.65 20.69
N MET A 122 3.94 3.32 20.71
CA MET A 122 3.28 2.47 21.68
C MET A 122 4.16 1.24 21.96
N PRO A 123 4.83 1.19 23.13
CA PRO A 123 5.63 0.03 23.53
C PRO A 123 4.84 -1.29 23.46
N LYS A 124 5.52 -2.41 23.23
CA LYS A 124 4.86 -3.74 23.15
C LYS A 124 3.99 -4.05 24.37
N ALA A 125 4.43 -3.69 25.57
CA ALA A 125 3.63 -3.88 26.78
C ALA A 125 2.31 -3.11 26.74
N ASP A 126 2.29 -1.91 26.16
CA ASP A 126 1.08 -1.10 26.01
C ASP A 126 0.20 -1.65 24.89
N GLN A 127 0.79 -2.12 23.78
CA GLN A 127 0.06 -2.79 22.72
C GLN A 127 -0.64 -4.05 23.27
N GLU A 128 0.00 -4.85 24.08
CA GLU A 128 -0.60 -6.04 24.69
C GLU A 128 -1.73 -5.66 25.66
N ARG A 129 -1.53 -4.64 26.53
CA ARG A 129 -2.60 -4.15 27.42
C ARG A 129 -3.82 -3.63 26.66
N ARG A 130 -3.62 -3.04 25.49
CA ARG A 130 -4.66 -2.43 24.65
C ARG A 130 -5.04 -3.30 23.46
N LYS A 131 -4.70 -4.58 23.47
CA LYS A 131 -4.91 -5.50 22.34
C LYS A 131 -6.35 -5.53 21.83
N ALA A 132 -7.33 -5.43 22.72
CA ALA A 132 -8.74 -5.38 22.34
C ALA A 132 -9.13 -4.12 21.51
N GLU A 133 -8.35 -3.04 21.61
CA GLU A 133 -8.58 -1.80 20.85
C GLU A 133 -7.88 -1.82 19.50
N LEU A 134 -6.77 -2.57 19.41
CA LEU A 134 -5.92 -2.62 18.22
C LEU A 134 -6.46 -3.62 17.19
N ILE A 135 -6.20 -3.30 15.94
CA ILE A 135 -6.44 -4.16 14.79
C ILE A 135 -5.08 -4.67 14.30
N ASP A 136 -4.97 -5.95 14.02
CA ASP A 136 -3.74 -6.50 13.46
C ASP A 136 -3.37 -5.80 12.15
N TRP A 137 -2.07 -5.62 11.91
CA TRP A 137 -1.58 -4.94 10.70
C TRP A 137 -2.11 -5.55 9.40
N LYS A 138 -2.20 -6.87 9.35
CA LYS A 138 -2.76 -7.58 8.20
C LYS A 138 -4.23 -7.26 8.00
N ASP A 139 -4.99 -7.15 9.08
CA ASP A 139 -6.42 -6.84 9.02
C ASP A 139 -6.68 -5.37 8.64
N THR A 140 -5.78 -4.46 9.01
CA THR A 140 -5.84 -3.07 8.52
C THR A 140 -5.69 -3.02 7.01
N LEU A 141 -4.71 -3.74 6.43
CA LEU A 141 -4.52 -3.81 4.98
C LEU A 141 -5.71 -4.44 4.25
N VAL A 142 -6.31 -5.49 4.84
CA VAL A 142 -7.54 -6.10 4.29
C VAL A 142 -8.71 -5.11 4.30
N THR A 143 -8.84 -4.32 5.36
CA THR A 143 -9.88 -3.29 5.46
C THR A 143 -9.67 -2.18 4.43
N GLU A 144 -8.44 -1.70 4.25
CA GLU A 144 -8.09 -0.75 3.19
C GLU A 144 -8.45 -1.26 1.79
N ALA A 145 -8.12 -2.51 1.49
CA ALA A 145 -8.45 -3.12 0.21
C ALA A 145 -9.97 -3.20 -0.02
N LYS A 146 -10.76 -3.54 1.03
CA LYS A 146 -12.23 -3.52 0.97
C LYS A 146 -12.77 -2.12 0.74
N VAL A 147 -12.27 -1.12 1.46
CA VAL A 147 -12.64 0.29 1.27
C VAL A 147 -12.39 0.72 -0.16
N ARG A 148 -11.18 0.49 -0.68
CA ARG A 148 -10.82 0.83 -2.06
C ARG A 148 -11.73 0.12 -3.07
N GLY A 149 -11.96 -1.19 -2.92
CA GLY A 149 -12.85 -1.95 -3.78
C GLY A 149 -14.29 -1.43 -3.77
N ASN A 150 -14.79 -0.99 -2.61
CA ASN A 150 -16.13 -0.40 -2.50
C ASN A 150 -16.21 0.98 -3.18
N LEU A 151 -15.16 1.81 -3.08
CA LEU A 151 -15.10 3.10 -3.77
C LEU A 151 -15.11 2.90 -5.29
N ILE A 152 -14.26 2.00 -5.82
CA ILE A 152 -14.20 1.68 -7.26
C ILE A 152 -15.55 1.21 -7.79
N LYS A 153 -16.27 0.38 -7.06
CA LYS A 153 -17.58 -0.17 -7.47
C LYS A 153 -18.72 0.82 -7.35
N THR A 154 -18.54 1.93 -6.65
CA THR A 154 -19.61 2.88 -6.37
C THR A 154 -19.76 3.91 -7.49
N ARG A 155 -20.86 3.83 -8.23
CA ARG A 155 -21.16 4.80 -9.28
C ARG A 155 -21.24 6.24 -8.77
N GLY A 156 -20.60 7.15 -9.48
CA GLY A 156 -20.58 8.58 -9.16
C GLY A 156 -19.48 8.96 -8.14
N ILE A 157 -18.52 8.07 -7.89
CA ILE A 157 -17.27 8.35 -7.22
C ILE A 157 -16.14 8.25 -8.26
N SER A 158 -15.29 9.26 -8.34
CA SER A 158 -14.03 9.23 -9.09
C SER A 158 -12.93 8.75 -8.14
N ASP A 159 -12.89 7.43 -7.89
CA ASP A 159 -12.06 6.80 -6.86
C ASP A 159 -10.57 7.15 -6.96
N VAL A 160 -10.05 7.37 -8.18
CA VAL A 160 -8.66 7.80 -8.43
C VAL A 160 -8.30 9.10 -7.72
N ASN A 161 -9.28 9.93 -7.42
CA ASN A 161 -9.11 11.22 -6.75
C ASN A 161 -9.13 11.11 -5.22
N PHE A 162 -9.27 9.89 -4.69
CA PHE A 162 -9.28 9.65 -3.25
C PHE A 162 -8.20 8.65 -2.85
N LYS A 163 -7.52 8.96 -1.77
CA LYS A 163 -6.54 8.12 -1.10
C LYS A 163 -7.06 7.78 0.28
N THR A 164 -6.95 6.52 0.65
CA THR A 164 -7.42 6.04 1.95
C THR A 164 -6.35 5.21 2.63
N VAL A 165 -6.17 5.41 3.92
CA VAL A 165 -5.26 4.63 4.75
C VAL A 165 -5.89 4.37 6.12
N SER A 166 -5.59 3.21 6.70
CA SER A 166 -6.03 2.82 8.04
C SER A 166 -4.95 3.08 9.09
N ASP A 167 -5.37 3.28 10.34
CA ASP A 167 -4.49 3.13 11.49
C ASP A 167 -4.76 1.81 12.22
N ALA A 168 -3.95 1.52 13.25
CA ALA A 168 -4.09 0.34 14.07
C ALA A 168 -5.37 0.34 14.95
N PHE A 169 -6.13 1.44 14.99
CA PHE A 169 -7.36 1.56 15.77
C PHE A 169 -8.63 1.40 14.92
N GLY A 170 -8.48 1.18 13.62
CA GLY A 170 -9.59 1.05 12.67
C GLY A 170 -10.17 2.38 12.19
N THR A 171 -9.39 3.45 12.32
CA THR A 171 -9.72 4.73 11.69
C THR A 171 -9.28 4.71 10.24
N ILE A 172 -10.18 5.02 9.31
CA ILE A 172 -9.83 5.28 7.91
C ILE A 172 -9.70 6.79 7.72
N TYR A 173 -8.56 7.22 7.25
CA TYR A 173 -8.28 8.59 6.84
C TYR A 173 -8.45 8.72 5.34
N VAL A 174 -9.03 9.82 4.89
CA VAL A 174 -9.32 10.10 3.48
C VAL A 174 -8.59 11.36 3.06
N LEU A 175 -7.75 11.27 2.04
CA LEU A 175 -7.21 12.41 1.30
C LEU A 175 -7.85 12.47 -0.08
N GLY A 176 -7.87 13.63 -0.71
CA GLY A 176 -8.28 13.73 -2.09
C GLY A 176 -9.15 14.93 -2.41
N ARG A 177 -9.64 14.94 -3.65
CA ARG A 177 -10.43 16.02 -4.20
C ARG A 177 -11.73 15.51 -4.81
N ALA A 178 -12.85 15.93 -4.24
CA ALA A 178 -14.19 15.69 -4.80
C ALA A 178 -14.57 16.80 -5.79
N ARG A 179 -15.38 16.46 -6.77
CA ARG A 179 -15.98 17.41 -7.72
C ARG A 179 -17.20 18.11 -7.14
N SER A 180 -17.83 17.51 -6.13
CA SER A 180 -19.00 18.06 -5.45
C SER A 180 -19.10 17.62 -4.00
N GLN A 181 -19.96 18.31 -3.23
CA GLN A 181 -20.30 17.92 -1.86
C GLN A 181 -21.01 16.57 -1.79
N GLU A 182 -21.80 16.24 -2.82
CA GLU A 182 -22.51 14.97 -2.93
C GLU A 182 -21.50 13.82 -3.10
N GLU A 183 -20.45 14.01 -3.91
CA GLU A 183 -19.42 13.01 -4.12
C GLU A 183 -18.66 12.72 -2.83
N ILE A 184 -18.20 13.76 -2.09
CA ILE A 184 -17.46 13.54 -0.84
C ILE A 184 -18.36 12.91 0.24
N LYS A 185 -19.63 13.31 0.36
CA LYS A 185 -20.58 12.65 1.26
C LYS A 185 -20.77 11.19 0.92
N LYS A 186 -20.86 10.85 -0.38
CA LYS A 186 -20.97 9.48 -0.85
C LYS A 186 -19.71 8.67 -0.51
N VAL A 187 -18.51 9.22 -0.74
CA VAL A 187 -17.24 8.60 -0.38
C VAL A 187 -17.21 8.26 1.11
N LEU A 188 -17.50 9.23 1.98
CA LEU A 188 -17.50 9.03 3.43
C LEU A 188 -18.54 8.00 3.87
N SER A 189 -19.73 8.00 3.26
CA SER A 189 -20.78 7.01 3.52
C SER A 189 -20.37 5.59 3.11
N VAL A 190 -19.73 5.42 1.97
CA VAL A 190 -19.24 4.11 1.50
C VAL A 190 -18.18 3.58 2.46
N ILE A 191 -17.24 4.43 2.86
CA ILE A 191 -16.16 4.05 3.78
C ILE A 191 -16.72 3.66 5.15
N SER A 192 -17.61 4.47 5.73
CA SER A 192 -18.16 4.22 7.07
C SER A 192 -18.99 2.94 7.17
N ARG A 193 -19.56 2.46 6.04
CA ARG A 193 -20.32 1.22 5.97
C ARG A 193 -19.45 -0.01 5.66
N THR A 194 -18.17 0.18 5.39
CA THR A 194 -17.28 -0.95 5.09
C THR A 194 -16.94 -1.72 6.36
N PRO A 195 -17.17 -3.05 6.40
CA PRO A 195 -16.84 -3.87 7.56
C PRO A 195 -15.36 -3.76 7.94
N GLY A 196 -15.09 -3.52 9.23
CA GLY A 196 -13.76 -3.31 9.79
C GLY A 196 -13.44 -1.83 10.04
N VAL A 197 -14.20 -0.90 9.47
CA VAL A 197 -14.04 0.54 9.72
C VAL A 197 -14.75 0.93 11.02
N LYS A 198 -14.01 1.48 11.98
CA LYS A 198 -14.55 1.99 13.26
C LYS A 198 -14.79 3.49 13.23
N LYS A 199 -13.98 4.24 12.48
CA LYS A 199 -14.04 5.71 12.39
C LYS A 199 -13.57 6.17 11.01
N VAL A 200 -14.10 7.30 10.54
CA VAL A 200 -13.62 7.96 9.31
C VAL A 200 -13.19 9.37 9.64
N VAL A 201 -12.00 9.76 9.17
CA VAL A 201 -11.47 11.12 9.27
C VAL A 201 -11.27 11.67 7.86
N ASN A 202 -11.92 12.78 7.55
CA ASN A 202 -11.88 13.37 6.22
C ASN A 202 -10.89 14.54 6.16
N TYR A 203 -9.89 14.39 5.30
CA TYR A 203 -8.97 15.44 4.86
C TYR A 203 -9.16 15.78 3.37
N GLY A 204 -10.14 15.14 2.72
CA GLY A 204 -10.55 15.51 1.37
C GLY A 204 -11.30 16.84 1.34
N TYR A 205 -11.28 17.47 0.17
CA TYR A 205 -11.92 18.75 -0.06
C TYR A 205 -12.65 18.77 -1.40
N VAL A 206 -13.55 19.74 -1.54
CA VAL A 206 -14.28 19.96 -2.80
C VAL A 206 -13.57 21.02 -3.62
N LYS A 207 -13.29 20.69 -4.86
CA LYS A 207 -12.81 21.64 -5.87
C LYS A 207 -13.37 21.19 -7.21
N PRO A 208 -14.30 21.95 -7.77
CA PRO A 208 -14.87 21.70 -9.10
C PRO A 208 -13.84 21.64 -10.21
#